data_40b9415b5de091122b73c6b7677b01e3
#
_entry.id   40b9415b5de091122b73c6b7677b01e3
#
_cell.length_a   1.000
_cell.length_b   1.000
_cell.length_c   1.000
_cell.angle_alpha   90.00
_cell.angle_beta   90.00
_cell.angle_gamma   90.00
#
_symmetry.space_group_name_H-M   'P 1'
#
loop_
_entity.id
_entity.type
_entity.pdbx_description
1 polymer ?
#
loop_
_entity_poly.entity_id
_entity_poly.type
_entity_poly.pdbx_seq_one_letter_code
_entity_poly.pdbx_strand_id
1 'polypeptide(L)'
;MDFTSLDSAFDSSIESVRQIMREYPERNYILVGHSLGGLFAIYVAQELGDALHKLVIVNTGLAPKRVAMKAMQQMQINRISKFIKKIAMRMLFSGKLPKWLTRSLYFTDDTPEDVKLELSKNKVRENRSFLMSHFNSKSIWNSHLERIHFSGPDNVLSVFGSHDKTTPRRAFMYLVKKLNASYTIYQGSGHNDIVTAPKFNDKFVNEIILFADNV
;
A
#
# COMPACT_ATOMS: atom_id res chain seq x y z
N MET A 1 -3.55 -16.64 -8.17
CA MET A 1 -4.24 -15.98 -7.04
C MET A 1 -5.68 -15.74 -7.42
N ASP A 2 -6.62 -16.12 -6.56
CA ASP A 2 -8.04 -15.85 -6.77
C ASP A 2 -8.38 -14.48 -6.15
N PHE A 3 -8.92 -13.57 -6.95
CA PHE A 3 -9.33 -12.23 -6.56
C PHE A 3 -10.85 -12.01 -6.74
N THR A 4 -11.64 -13.06 -6.62
CA THR A 4 -13.11 -12.97 -6.73
C THR A 4 -13.71 -12.24 -5.54
N SER A 5 -13.12 -12.35 -4.37
CA SER A 5 -13.48 -11.61 -3.17
C SER A 5 -12.24 -11.12 -2.42
N LEU A 6 -12.43 -10.24 -1.42
CA LEU A 6 -11.32 -9.79 -0.58
C LEU A 6 -10.78 -10.93 0.29
N ASP A 7 -11.65 -11.76 0.82
CA ASP A 7 -11.28 -12.90 1.67
C ASP A 7 -10.49 -13.94 0.86
N SER A 8 -10.95 -14.29 -0.35
CA SER A 8 -10.20 -15.20 -1.23
C SER A 8 -8.85 -14.65 -1.63
N ALA A 9 -8.73 -13.32 -1.79
CA ALA A 9 -7.45 -12.68 -2.08
C ALA A 9 -6.50 -12.74 -0.87
N PHE A 10 -7.00 -12.59 0.35
CA PHE A 10 -6.20 -12.77 1.57
C PHE A 10 -5.71 -14.20 1.70
N ASP A 11 -6.61 -15.19 1.61
CA ASP A 11 -6.27 -16.60 1.72
C ASP A 11 -5.26 -17.02 0.65
N SER A 12 -5.44 -16.58 -0.60
CA SER A 12 -4.49 -16.80 -1.69
C SER A 12 -3.13 -16.18 -1.42
N SER A 13 -3.10 -14.99 -0.81
CA SER A 13 -1.85 -14.30 -0.48
C SER A 13 -1.10 -15.02 0.62
N ILE A 14 -1.79 -15.47 1.68
CA ILE A 14 -1.20 -16.25 2.77
C ILE A 14 -0.63 -17.55 2.23
N GLU A 15 -1.42 -18.29 1.45
CA GLU A 15 -0.99 -19.60 0.93
C GLU A 15 0.21 -19.46 -0.02
N SER A 16 0.24 -18.42 -0.84
CA SER A 16 1.38 -18.16 -1.72
C SER A 16 2.68 -17.89 -0.92
N VAL A 17 2.59 -17.12 0.17
CA VAL A 17 3.76 -16.87 1.02
C VAL A 17 4.16 -18.16 1.78
N ARG A 18 3.21 -18.90 2.32
CA ARG A 18 3.48 -20.18 2.99
C ARG A 18 4.14 -21.19 2.06
N GLN A 19 3.74 -21.22 0.79
CA GLN A 19 4.37 -22.09 -0.22
C GLN A 19 5.84 -21.74 -0.39
N ILE A 20 6.18 -20.46 -0.57
CA ILE A 20 7.57 -20.00 -0.67
C ILE A 20 8.36 -20.37 0.58
N MET A 21 7.78 -20.18 1.78
CA MET A 21 8.44 -20.53 3.04
C MET A 21 8.70 -22.04 3.17
N ARG A 22 7.80 -22.89 2.66
CA ARG A 22 8.00 -24.35 2.60
C ARG A 22 9.10 -24.76 1.61
N GLU A 23 9.26 -24.02 0.51
CA GLU A 23 10.31 -24.29 -0.49
C GLU A 23 11.72 -23.91 0.01
N TYR A 24 11.80 -22.93 0.94
CA TYR A 24 13.08 -22.42 1.47
C TYR A 24 13.04 -22.26 3.00
N PRO A 25 12.88 -23.34 3.77
CA PRO A 25 12.57 -23.28 5.20
C PRO A 25 13.68 -22.65 6.06
N GLU A 26 14.92 -22.65 5.60
CA GLU A 26 16.09 -22.10 6.34
C GLU A 26 16.29 -20.60 6.12
N ARG A 27 15.35 -19.90 5.49
CA ARG A 27 15.49 -18.48 5.19
C ARG A 27 14.74 -17.61 6.18
N ASN A 28 15.31 -16.45 6.47
CA ASN A 28 14.60 -15.35 7.11
C ASN A 28 13.78 -14.60 6.06
N TYR A 29 12.49 -14.39 6.32
CA TYR A 29 11.59 -13.79 5.36
C TYR A 29 11.26 -12.36 5.74
N ILE A 30 11.43 -11.44 4.77
CA ILE A 30 10.99 -10.07 4.85
C ILE A 30 9.84 -9.90 3.86
N LEU A 31 8.67 -9.53 4.36
CA LEU A 31 7.53 -9.24 3.51
C LEU A 31 7.48 -7.74 3.18
N VAL A 32 7.53 -7.41 1.90
CA VAL A 32 7.45 -6.03 1.43
C VAL A 32 6.12 -5.79 0.74
N GLY A 33 5.35 -4.81 1.21
CA GLY A 33 4.07 -4.45 0.60
C GLY A 33 3.98 -2.98 0.24
N HIS A 34 3.58 -2.68 -1.02
CA HIS A 34 3.40 -1.32 -1.51
C HIS A 34 1.92 -0.98 -1.68
N SER A 35 1.51 0.22 -1.23
CA SER A 35 0.14 0.74 -1.40
C SER A 35 -0.92 -0.23 -0.86
N LEU A 36 -1.85 -0.70 -1.68
CA LEU A 36 -2.82 -1.73 -1.32
C LEU A 36 -2.14 -3.05 -0.92
N GLY A 37 -1.05 -3.42 -1.62
CA GLY A 37 -0.24 -4.58 -1.26
C GLY A 37 0.36 -4.51 0.15
N GLY A 38 0.58 -3.30 0.67
CA GLY A 38 1.00 -3.10 2.06
C GLY A 38 -0.08 -3.49 3.08
N LEU A 39 -1.35 -3.27 2.78
CA LEU A 39 -2.44 -3.75 3.63
C LEU A 39 -2.54 -5.29 3.61
N PHE A 40 -2.36 -5.91 2.43
CA PHE A 40 -2.25 -7.37 2.33
C PHE A 40 -1.06 -7.91 3.11
N ALA A 41 0.10 -7.27 2.98
CA ALA A 41 1.31 -7.66 3.70
C ALA A 41 1.12 -7.59 5.23
N ILE A 42 0.44 -6.58 5.73
CA ILE A 42 0.08 -6.50 7.16
C ILE A 42 -0.80 -7.69 7.55
N TYR A 43 -1.81 -8.01 6.76
CA TYR A 43 -2.70 -9.13 7.05
C TYR A 43 -1.94 -10.45 7.04
N VAL A 44 -1.13 -10.71 6.02
CA VAL A 44 -0.29 -11.91 5.92
C VAL A 44 0.67 -12.00 7.10
N ALA A 45 1.30 -10.88 7.51
CA ALA A 45 2.20 -10.84 8.65
C ALA A 45 1.50 -11.22 9.97
N GLN A 46 0.24 -10.78 10.18
CA GLN A 46 -0.54 -11.19 11.35
C GLN A 46 -0.79 -12.70 11.38
N GLU A 47 -1.05 -13.31 10.23
CA GLU A 47 -1.36 -14.75 10.11
C GLU A 47 -0.10 -15.64 10.17
N LEU A 48 1.07 -15.11 9.80
CA LEU A 48 2.33 -15.82 9.88
C LEU A 48 3.00 -15.68 11.25
N GLY A 49 2.74 -14.58 11.95
CA GLY A 49 3.34 -14.32 13.26
C GLY A 49 4.87 -14.45 13.25
N ASP A 50 5.41 -15.19 14.20
CA ASP A 50 6.85 -15.38 14.41
C ASP A 50 7.56 -16.12 13.25
N ALA A 51 6.82 -16.72 12.33
CA ALA A 51 7.41 -17.30 11.13
C ALA A 51 7.92 -16.24 10.14
N LEU A 52 7.43 -15.00 10.26
CA LEU A 52 7.90 -13.86 9.47
C LEU A 52 8.96 -13.08 10.27
N HIS A 53 10.11 -12.83 9.64
CA HIS A 53 11.17 -12.07 10.31
C HIS A 53 10.86 -10.57 10.40
N LYS A 54 10.57 -9.93 9.25
CA LYS A 54 10.30 -8.48 9.18
C LYS A 54 9.17 -8.15 8.19
N LEU A 55 8.54 -7.00 8.41
CA LEU A 55 7.54 -6.41 7.52
C LEU A 55 7.97 -5.01 7.09
N VAL A 56 7.96 -4.74 5.79
CA VAL A 56 8.18 -3.40 5.23
C VAL A 56 6.94 -2.96 4.46
N ILE A 57 6.38 -1.82 4.81
CA ILE A 57 5.22 -1.24 4.12
C ILE A 57 5.57 0.10 3.50
N VAL A 58 5.25 0.26 2.21
CA VAL A 58 5.63 1.42 1.41
C VAL A 58 4.38 2.14 0.92
N ASN A 59 4.31 3.45 1.19
CA ASN A 59 3.20 4.32 0.73
C ASN A 59 1.81 3.72 1.04
N THR A 60 1.72 3.03 2.18
CA THR A 60 0.51 2.40 2.66
C THR A 60 -0.09 3.25 3.78
N GLY A 61 -1.40 3.38 3.79
CA GLY A 61 -2.08 4.15 4.82
C GLY A 61 -3.47 3.58 5.10
N LEU A 62 -3.85 3.65 6.36
CA LEU A 62 -5.19 3.35 6.82
C LEU A 62 -5.72 4.53 7.63
N ALA A 63 -6.96 4.93 7.40
CA ALA A 63 -7.57 5.98 8.17
C ALA A 63 -8.84 5.47 8.85
N PRO A 64 -8.99 5.63 10.17
CA PRO A 64 -10.25 5.36 10.82
C PRO A 64 -11.35 6.22 10.19
N LYS A 65 -12.57 5.71 10.19
CA LYS A 65 -13.75 6.35 9.56
C LYS A 65 -13.85 7.84 9.89
N ARG A 66 -13.53 8.23 11.15
CA ARG A 66 -13.51 9.63 11.62
C ARG A 66 -12.40 10.49 10.99
N VAL A 67 -11.22 9.92 10.74
CA VAL A 67 -10.09 10.64 10.13
C VAL A 67 -10.30 10.78 8.62
N ALA A 68 -10.82 9.73 7.97
CA ALA A 68 -11.22 9.79 6.57
C ALA A 68 -12.35 10.81 6.35
N MET A 69 -13.36 10.86 7.26
CA MET A 69 -14.42 11.87 7.19
C MET A 69 -13.89 13.28 7.43
N LYS A 70 -13.00 13.51 8.42
CA LYS A 70 -12.39 14.83 8.67
C LYS A 70 -11.50 15.27 7.51
N ALA A 71 -10.69 14.37 6.93
CA ALA A 71 -9.91 14.68 5.73
C ALA A 71 -10.82 14.99 4.52
N MET A 72 -11.96 14.31 4.39
CA MET A 72 -12.98 14.64 3.39
C MET A 72 -13.73 15.96 3.68
N GLN A 73 -13.90 16.33 4.96
CA GLN A 73 -14.51 17.60 5.36
C GLN A 73 -13.54 18.77 5.24
N GLN A 74 -12.25 18.58 5.51
CA GLN A 74 -11.20 19.60 5.33
C GLN A 74 -10.85 19.83 3.84
N MET A 75 -11.04 18.86 2.98
CA MET A 75 -11.28 19.14 1.58
C MET A 75 -12.70 19.73 1.48
N GLN A 76 -12.89 20.99 1.81
CA GLN A 76 -14.14 21.74 1.60
C GLN A 76 -14.47 21.76 0.10
N ILE A 77 -14.95 20.63 -0.35
CA ILE A 77 -15.32 20.46 -1.71
C ILE A 77 -16.85 20.53 -1.69
N ASN A 78 -17.39 21.67 -2.14
CA ASN A 78 -18.79 21.94 -2.40
C ASN A 78 -19.56 20.71 -2.94
N ARG A 79 -20.89 20.67 -2.82
CA ARG A 79 -21.76 19.58 -3.31
C ARG A 79 -21.45 19.13 -4.74
N ILE A 80 -21.00 20.02 -5.60
CA ILE A 80 -20.54 19.79 -6.98
C ILE A 80 -19.38 18.78 -7.00
N SER A 81 -18.49 18.80 -6.04
CA SER A 81 -17.32 17.91 -6.03
C SER A 81 -17.61 16.47 -5.61
N LYS A 82 -18.69 16.20 -4.86
CA LYS A 82 -19.10 14.81 -4.59
C LYS A 82 -19.52 14.12 -5.90
N PHE A 83 -20.19 14.84 -6.77
CA PHE A 83 -20.56 14.33 -8.09
C PHE A 83 -19.33 14.14 -8.99
N ILE A 84 -18.45 15.15 -9.04
CA ILE A 84 -17.17 15.07 -9.79
C ILE A 84 -16.28 13.94 -9.26
N LYS A 85 -16.17 13.76 -7.92
CA LYS A 85 -15.47 12.60 -7.33
C LYS A 85 -16.07 11.27 -7.76
N LYS A 86 -17.40 11.15 -7.74
CA LYS A 86 -18.08 9.92 -8.16
C LYS A 86 -17.81 9.61 -9.64
N ILE A 87 -17.79 10.65 -10.48
CA ILE A 87 -17.42 10.51 -11.89
C ILE A 87 -15.94 10.16 -12.04
N ALA A 88 -15.03 10.88 -11.36
CA ALA A 88 -13.60 10.62 -11.40
C ALA A 88 -13.25 9.21 -10.92
N MET A 89 -13.87 8.75 -9.83
CA MET A 89 -13.73 7.37 -9.35
C MET A 89 -14.26 6.35 -10.35
N ARG A 90 -15.44 6.61 -10.97
CA ARG A 90 -15.94 5.76 -12.05
C ARG A 90 -15.00 5.72 -13.25
N MET A 91 -14.42 6.86 -13.62
CA MET A 91 -13.45 6.95 -14.72
C MET A 91 -12.13 6.23 -14.35
N LEU A 92 -11.65 6.35 -13.11
CA LEU A 92 -10.49 5.64 -12.62
C LEU A 92 -10.70 4.12 -12.74
N PHE A 93 -11.81 3.61 -12.20
CA PHE A 93 -12.12 2.17 -12.23
C PHE A 93 -12.53 1.64 -13.61
N SER A 94 -12.96 2.51 -14.52
CA SER A 94 -13.23 2.13 -15.90
C SER A 94 -12.01 2.21 -16.82
N GLY A 95 -10.85 2.64 -16.29
CA GLY A 95 -9.64 2.88 -17.08
C GLY A 95 -9.77 4.05 -18.07
N LYS A 96 -10.75 4.94 -17.84
CA LYS A 96 -11.04 6.10 -18.73
C LYS A 96 -10.39 7.41 -18.24
N LEU A 97 -9.62 7.38 -17.15
CA LEU A 97 -8.86 8.56 -16.76
C LEU A 97 -7.81 8.91 -17.81
N PRO A 98 -7.63 10.20 -18.12
CA PRO A 98 -6.53 10.63 -18.96
C PRO A 98 -5.19 10.13 -18.40
N LYS A 99 -4.34 9.58 -19.27
CA LYS A 99 -3.03 9.00 -18.87
C LYS A 99 -2.15 10.00 -18.10
N TRP A 100 -2.18 11.28 -18.48
CA TRP A 100 -1.42 12.32 -17.80
C TRP A 100 -1.86 12.50 -16.33
N LEU A 101 -3.17 12.41 -16.07
CA LEU A 101 -3.70 12.54 -14.70
C LEU A 101 -3.31 11.33 -13.85
N THR A 102 -3.42 10.13 -14.40
CA THR A 102 -2.98 8.90 -13.72
C THR A 102 -1.48 8.99 -13.41
N ARG A 103 -0.66 9.39 -14.39
CA ARG A 103 0.79 9.57 -14.19
C ARG A 103 1.10 10.56 -13.08
N SER A 104 0.46 11.73 -13.07
CA SER A 104 0.72 12.78 -12.07
C SER A 104 0.31 12.40 -10.63
N LEU A 105 -0.58 11.41 -10.48
CA LEU A 105 -0.97 10.90 -9.16
C LEU A 105 0.03 9.89 -8.60
N TYR A 106 0.60 9.05 -9.46
CA TYR A 106 1.41 7.90 -9.03
C TYR A 106 2.91 8.11 -9.14
N PHE A 107 3.36 9.03 -10.02
CA PHE A 107 4.78 9.23 -10.30
C PHE A 107 5.18 10.70 -10.21
N THR A 108 6.45 10.94 -9.91
CA THR A 108 7.14 12.21 -10.16
C THR A 108 7.97 12.11 -11.44
N ASP A 109 8.75 13.14 -11.74
CA ASP A 109 9.65 13.15 -12.90
C ASP A 109 10.86 12.23 -12.70
N ASP A 110 11.15 11.81 -11.45
CA ASP A 110 12.27 10.93 -11.12
C ASP A 110 12.09 9.47 -11.61
N THR A 111 10.84 9.03 -11.87
CA THR A 111 10.60 7.70 -12.45
C THR A 111 10.78 7.74 -13.98
N PRO A 112 11.56 6.79 -14.58
CA PRO A 112 11.75 6.69 -16.02
C PRO A 112 10.44 6.55 -16.80
N GLU A 113 10.38 7.13 -18.01
CA GLU A 113 9.15 7.15 -18.82
C GLU A 113 8.71 5.78 -19.33
N ASP A 114 9.65 4.89 -19.64
CA ASP A 114 9.38 3.50 -20.00
C ASP A 114 8.72 2.73 -18.86
N VAL A 115 9.19 2.91 -17.62
CA VAL A 115 8.60 2.34 -16.40
C VAL A 115 7.19 2.90 -16.17
N LYS A 116 6.99 4.23 -16.29
CA LYS A 116 5.67 4.86 -16.21
C LYS A 116 4.71 4.29 -17.26
N LEU A 117 5.22 4.11 -18.50
CA LEU A 117 4.43 3.57 -19.60
C LEU A 117 4.02 2.12 -19.32
N GLU A 118 4.96 1.27 -18.89
CA GLU A 118 4.69 -0.14 -18.60
C GLU A 118 3.66 -0.29 -17.49
N LEU A 119 3.85 0.39 -16.36
CA LEU A 119 2.91 0.32 -15.23
C LEU A 119 1.54 0.92 -15.57
N SER A 120 1.48 1.90 -16.49
CA SER A 120 0.19 2.47 -16.95
C SER A 120 -0.59 1.57 -17.90
N LYS A 121 0.05 0.56 -18.50
CA LYS A 121 -0.61 -0.47 -19.33
C LYS A 121 -1.33 -1.51 -18.48
N ASN A 122 -0.93 -1.65 -17.20
CA ASN A 122 -1.48 -2.66 -16.32
C ASN A 122 -2.98 -2.44 -16.08
N LYS A 123 -3.72 -3.45 -16.32
CA LYS A 123 -5.14 -3.56 -16.56
C LYS A 123 -5.95 -3.39 -15.27
N VAL A 124 -6.26 -2.15 -14.89
CA VAL A 124 -7.27 -1.85 -13.85
C VAL A 124 -8.62 -2.53 -14.14
N ARG A 125 -8.89 -2.87 -15.40
CA ARG A 125 -10.15 -3.51 -15.82
C ARG A 125 -10.34 -4.93 -15.25
N GLU A 126 -9.30 -5.72 -15.15
CA GLU A 126 -9.39 -7.14 -14.76
C GLU A 126 -9.72 -7.30 -13.27
N ASN A 127 -9.33 -6.31 -12.45
CA ASN A 127 -9.55 -6.32 -10.99
C ASN A 127 -10.64 -5.36 -10.52
N ARG A 128 -11.55 -4.92 -11.40
CA ARG A 128 -12.56 -3.91 -11.05
C ARG A 128 -13.48 -4.35 -9.93
N SER A 129 -13.96 -5.59 -9.97
CA SER A 129 -14.85 -6.14 -8.95
C SER A 129 -14.14 -6.23 -7.60
N PHE A 130 -12.90 -6.66 -7.59
CA PHE A 130 -12.04 -6.73 -6.42
C PHE A 130 -11.78 -5.32 -5.82
N LEU A 131 -11.37 -4.35 -6.64
CA LEU A 131 -11.16 -2.98 -6.20
C LEU A 131 -12.45 -2.35 -5.63
N MET A 132 -13.59 -2.60 -6.28
CA MET A 132 -14.88 -2.10 -5.78
C MET A 132 -15.29 -2.77 -4.47
N SER A 133 -15.04 -4.06 -4.28
CA SER A 133 -15.30 -4.76 -3.03
C SER A 133 -14.41 -4.23 -1.91
N HIS A 134 -13.13 -3.96 -2.21
CA HIS A 134 -12.18 -3.35 -1.28
C HIS A 134 -12.63 -1.97 -0.79
N PHE A 135 -13.09 -1.10 -1.70
CA PHE A 135 -13.58 0.24 -1.31
C PHE A 135 -14.89 0.19 -0.53
N ASN A 136 -15.73 -0.83 -0.76
CA ASN A 136 -16.97 -1.01 -0.03
C ASN A 136 -16.77 -1.69 1.34
N SER A 137 -15.69 -2.43 1.51
CA SER A 137 -15.44 -3.27 2.70
C SER A 137 -14.56 -2.60 3.76
N LYS A 138 -14.62 -1.28 3.90
CA LYS A 138 -13.85 -0.52 4.91
C LYS A 138 -13.99 -1.03 6.34
N SER A 139 -15.08 -1.74 6.65
CA SER A 139 -15.29 -2.41 7.93
C SER A 139 -14.37 -3.62 8.11
N ILE A 140 -14.10 -4.37 7.04
CA ILE A 140 -13.27 -5.58 7.09
C ILE A 140 -11.83 -5.21 7.44
N TRP A 141 -11.25 -4.20 6.79
CA TRP A 141 -9.90 -3.73 7.10
C TRP A 141 -9.74 -3.29 8.56
N ASN A 142 -10.76 -2.61 9.12
CA ASN A 142 -10.71 -2.18 10.51
C ASN A 142 -10.76 -3.38 11.48
N SER A 143 -11.58 -4.39 11.20
CA SER A 143 -11.68 -5.58 12.06
C SER A 143 -10.40 -6.41 12.05
N HIS A 144 -9.76 -6.56 10.91
CA HIS A 144 -8.48 -7.27 10.80
C HIS A 144 -7.32 -6.52 11.49
N LEU A 145 -7.37 -5.18 11.52
CA LEU A 145 -6.35 -4.37 12.20
C LEU A 145 -6.62 -4.15 13.69
N GLU A 146 -7.73 -4.59 14.23
CA GLU A 146 -7.99 -4.55 15.68
C GLU A 146 -7.14 -5.58 16.44
N ARG A 147 -6.74 -6.66 15.79
CA ARG A 147 -5.95 -7.77 16.36
C ARG A 147 -4.53 -7.79 15.84
N ILE A 148 -3.81 -6.67 15.98
CA ILE A 148 -2.40 -6.61 15.54
C ILE A 148 -1.52 -7.28 16.57
N HIS A 149 -0.86 -8.37 16.16
CA HIS A 149 0.17 -9.08 16.93
C HIS A 149 1.57 -8.77 16.39
N PHE A 150 1.74 -8.85 15.07
CA PHE A 150 2.99 -8.53 14.41
C PHE A 150 3.17 -7.00 14.33
N SER A 151 3.93 -6.45 15.26
CA SER A 151 4.12 -5.01 15.43
C SER A 151 5.47 -4.73 16.12
N GLY A 152 5.81 -3.47 16.27
CA GLY A 152 7.03 -3.02 16.93
C GLY A 152 8.03 -2.39 15.97
N PRO A 153 8.91 -1.49 16.48
CA PRO A 153 9.87 -0.77 15.64
C PRO A 153 10.95 -1.66 15.04
N ASP A 154 11.24 -2.78 15.70
CA ASP A 154 12.23 -3.74 15.23
C ASP A 154 11.66 -4.72 14.20
N ASN A 155 10.35 -4.92 14.18
CA ASN A 155 9.66 -5.85 13.28
C ASN A 155 9.02 -5.20 12.07
N VAL A 156 8.68 -3.91 12.15
CA VAL A 156 7.93 -3.21 11.10
C VAL A 156 8.60 -1.91 10.72
N LEU A 157 8.97 -1.78 9.45
CA LEU A 157 9.42 -0.54 8.83
C LEU A 157 8.33 0.02 7.92
N SER A 158 7.98 1.28 8.12
CA SER A 158 7.02 2.01 7.28
C SER A 158 7.75 3.09 6.48
N VAL A 159 7.64 3.06 5.16
CA VAL A 159 8.32 4.01 4.26
C VAL A 159 7.29 4.84 3.50
N PHE A 160 7.53 6.16 3.41
CA PHE A 160 6.59 7.10 2.82
C PHE A 160 7.24 8.13 1.92
N GLY A 161 6.66 8.37 0.75
CA GLY A 161 7.05 9.44 -0.14
C GLY A 161 6.39 10.76 0.23
N SER A 162 7.19 11.82 0.44
CA SER A 162 6.66 13.12 0.88
C SER A 162 5.73 13.79 -0.16
N HIS A 163 5.86 13.42 -1.44
CA HIS A 163 5.03 13.89 -2.56
C HIS A 163 3.95 12.87 -2.96
N ASP A 164 3.69 11.85 -2.13
CA ASP A 164 2.59 10.90 -2.38
C ASP A 164 1.23 11.62 -2.34
N LYS A 165 0.59 11.70 -3.49
CA LYS A 165 -0.74 12.30 -3.68
C LYS A 165 -1.89 11.29 -3.49
N THR A 166 -1.56 10.01 -3.41
CA THR A 166 -2.53 8.90 -3.35
C THR A 166 -2.83 8.53 -1.90
N THR A 167 -1.79 8.38 -1.09
CA THR A 167 -1.90 8.04 0.33
C THR A 167 -1.78 9.32 1.17
N PRO A 168 -2.84 9.75 1.88
CA PRO A 168 -2.73 10.90 2.77
C PRO A 168 -1.73 10.63 3.90
N ARG A 169 -0.80 11.57 4.15
CA ARG A 169 0.21 11.46 5.23
C ARG A 169 -0.40 11.12 6.59
N ARG A 170 -1.61 11.63 6.89
CA ARG A 170 -2.32 11.31 8.14
C ARG A 170 -2.73 9.84 8.22
N ALA A 171 -3.11 9.23 7.10
CA ALA A 171 -3.45 7.82 7.03
C ALA A 171 -2.21 6.94 7.21
N PHE A 172 -1.08 7.33 6.63
CA PHE A 172 0.21 6.72 6.85
C PHE A 172 0.62 6.79 8.33
N MET A 173 0.66 7.99 8.93
CA MET A 173 1.04 8.19 10.34
C MET A 173 0.11 7.47 11.32
N TYR A 174 -1.18 7.35 11.00
CA TYR A 174 -2.10 6.53 11.80
C TYR A 174 -1.68 5.06 11.78
N LEU A 175 -1.33 4.53 10.60
CA LEU A 175 -0.89 3.15 10.45
C LEU A 175 0.45 2.90 11.16
N VAL A 176 1.43 3.79 11.03
CA VAL A 176 2.70 3.77 11.77
C VAL A 176 2.45 3.65 13.27
N LYS A 177 1.60 4.51 13.82
CA LYS A 177 1.25 4.47 15.25
C LYS A 177 0.54 3.18 15.64
N LYS A 178 -0.37 2.68 14.78
CA LYS A 178 -1.14 1.47 15.06
C LYS A 178 -0.27 0.22 15.08
N LEU A 179 0.75 0.15 14.21
CA LEU A 179 1.72 -0.93 14.13
C LEU A 179 2.90 -0.75 15.09
N ASN A 180 3.00 0.38 15.80
CA ASN A 180 4.19 0.76 16.54
C ASN A 180 5.47 0.63 15.69
N ALA A 181 5.40 1.03 14.41
CA ALA A 181 6.45 0.81 13.42
C ALA A 181 7.52 1.90 13.47
N SER A 182 8.78 1.56 13.17
CA SER A 182 9.75 2.54 12.72
C SER A 182 9.33 3.12 11.36
N TYR A 183 9.76 4.34 11.03
CA TYR A 183 9.40 4.91 9.73
C TYR A 183 10.44 5.83 9.15
N THR A 184 10.46 5.89 7.81
CA THR A 184 11.31 6.82 7.03
C THR A 184 10.45 7.59 6.02
N ILE A 185 10.78 8.86 5.82
CA ILE A 185 10.15 9.72 4.82
C ILE A 185 11.16 10.07 3.72
N TYR A 186 10.87 9.66 2.51
CA TYR A 186 11.64 9.94 1.30
C TYR A 186 11.21 11.28 0.71
N GLN A 187 12.06 12.29 0.87
CA GLN A 187 11.76 13.64 0.40
C GLN A 187 11.73 13.69 -1.13
N GLY A 188 10.68 14.30 -1.69
CA GLY A 188 10.47 14.44 -3.13
C GLY A 188 9.85 13.22 -3.81
N SER A 189 9.81 12.06 -3.16
CA SER A 189 9.25 10.82 -3.74
C SER A 189 7.73 10.85 -3.79
N GLY A 190 7.16 10.42 -4.93
CA GLY A 190 5.73 10.18 -5.13
C GLY A 190 5.30 8.77 -4.71
N HIS A 191 4.08 8.40 -5.13
CA HIS A 191 3.46 7.14 -4.67
C HIS A 191 4.23 5.87 -5.09
N ASN A 192 4.71 5.80 -6.31
CA ASN A 192 5.43 4.64 -6.82
C ASN A 192 6.95 4.82 -6.84
N ASP A 193 7.46 6.06 -6.74
CA ASP A 193 8.86 6.38 -7.03
C ASP A 193 9.85 5.63 -6.13
N ILE A 194 9.49 5.36 -4.86
CA ILE A 194 10.37 4.63 -3.94
C ILE A 194 10.78 3.28 -4.52
N VAL A 195 9.84 2.61 -5.20
CA VAL A 195 10.06 1.27 -5.76
C VAL A 195 10.43 1.30 -7.25
N THR A 196 10.25 2.42 -7.95
CA THR A 196 10.40 2.48 -9.42
C THR A 196 11.45 3.48 -9.91
N ALA A 197 11.77 4.51 -9.13
CA ALA A 197 12.74 5.51 -9.54
C ALA A 197 14.15 5.17 -9.01
N PRO A 198 15.17 5.05 -9.88
CA PRO A 198 16.53 4.70 -9.47
C PRO A 198 17.07 5.56 -8.34
N LYS A 199 16.78 6.86 -8.37
CA LYS A 199 17.15 7.84 -7.33
C LYS A 199 16.78 7.41 -5.90
N PHE A 200 15.68 6.69 -5.73
CA PHE A 200 15.15 6.28 -4.42
C PHE A 200 15.32 4.79 -4.17
N ASN A 201 15.29 3.98 -5.23
CA ASN A 201 15.25 2.53 -5.13
C ASN A 201 16.50 1.95 -4.47
N ASP A 202 17.70 2.38 -4.87
CA ASP A 202 18.96 1.89 -4.29
C ASP A 202 19.03 2.18 -2.78
N LYS A 203 18.64 3.41 -2.39
CA LYS A 203 18.57 3.78 -0.98
C LYS A 203 17.55 2.92 -0.23
N PHE A 204 16.40 2.65 -0.85
CA PHE A 204 15.34 1.83 -0.25
C PHE A 204 15.77 0.38 -0.06
N VAL A 205 16.44 -0.21 -1.06
CA VAL A 205 16.99 -1.57 -0.94
C VAL A 205 18.02 -1.66 0.19
N ASN A 206 18.94 -0.69 0.27
CA ASN A 206 19.93 -0.63 1.36
C ASN A 206 19.27 -0.47 2.74
N GLU A 207 18.20 0.32 2.84
CA GLU A 207 17.45 0.49 4.09
C GLU A 207 16.76 -0.81 4.51
N ILE A 208 16.20 -1.59 3.56
CA ILE A 208 15.63 -2.91 3.85
C ILE A 208 16.70 -3.86 4.38
N ILE A 209 17.89 -3.88 3.75
CA ILE A 209 19.01 -4.74 4.18
C ILE A 209 19.42 -4.38 5.60
N LEU A 210 19.67 -3.10 5.88
CA LEU A 210 20.03 -2.63 7.22
C LEU A 210 18.94 -2.94 8.25
N PHE A 211 17.67 -2.82 7.86
CA PHE A 211 16.55 -3.16 8.75
C PHE A 211 16.46 -4.67 9.01
N ALA A 212 16.83 -5.49 8.03
CA ALA A 212 16.88 -6.95 8.16
C ALA A 212 17.94 -7.40 9.17
N ASP A 213 19.10 -6.76 9.15
CA ASP A 213 20.28 -7.14 9.95
C ASP A 213 20.20 -6.62 11.40
N ASN A 214 19.29 -5.70 11.72
CA ASN A 214 19.05 -5.24 13.08
C ASN A 214 18.26 -6.30 13.86
N VAL A 215 18.99 -7.19 14.54
CA VAL A 215 18.48 -8.24 15.46
C VAL A 215 18.73 -7.80 16.89
#